data_a27a10c6e55e191ee9950948c4228f19
#
_entry.id   a27a10c6e55e191ee9950948c4228f19
#
_cell.length_a   1.000
_cell.length_b   1.000
_cell.length_c   1.000
_cell.angle_alpha   90.00
_cell.angle_beta   90.00
_cell.angle_gamma   90.00
#
_symmetry.space_group_name_H-M   'P 1'
#
loop_
_entity.id
_entity.type
_entity.pdbx_description
1 polymer ?
#
loop_
_entity_poly.entity_id
_entity_poly.type
_entity_poly.pdbx_seq_one_letter_code
_entity_poly.pdbx_strand_id
1 'polypeptide(L)'
;QSITLAPAIRVLYVLKGSISVDGKEIGEGEGVLTRGEAKLEIGDDVAELARWELVPFGAPKEDILSRFSDTSNSFGQSLNKRTDFINIPGSKTGLRLDTVTFPPGTRAYRHIHASCGIRYIVKGTLEINTDESIDLMEQGHAWFEGVNSPVLAIASDEVETLFARVMVLPPDYHDKLTITYVDPADDDKPRE
;
A
#
# COMPACT_ATOMS: atom_id res chain seq x y z
N GLN A 1 -22.68 -7.24 10.04
CA GLN A 1 -22.43 -5.87 10.51
C GLN A 1 -22.07 -4.97 9.33
N SER A 2 -22.38 -3.67 9.40
CA SER A 2 -22.05 -2.74 8.32
C SER A 2 -21.57 -1.39 8.85
N ILE A 3 -20.69 -0.74 8.07
CA ILE A 3 -20.21 0.62 8.31
C ILE A 3 -20.15 1.39 6.98
N THR A 4 -20.46 2.68 7.02
CA THR A 4 -20.26 3.56 5.87
C THR A 4 -18.99 4.37 6.09
N LEU A 5 -18.03 4.20 5.17
CA LEU A 5 -16.80 4.99 5.14
C LEU A 5 -17.08 6.37 4.52
N ALA A 6 -16.55 7.41 5.13
CA ALA A 6 -16.65 8.78 4.63
C ALA A 6 -16.11 8.92 3.19
N PRO A 7 -16.57 9.93 2.42
CA PRO A 7 -16.12 10.12 1.04
C PRO A 7 -14.60 10.22 0.91
N ALA A 8 -14.00 9.37 0.07
CA ALA A 8 -12.59 9.40 -0.30
C ALA A 8 -12.35 8.63 -1.61
N ILE A 9 -11.19 8.82 -2.22
CA ILE A 9 -10.64 7.86 -3.19
C ILE A 9 -9.80 6.90 -2.36
N ARG A 10 -10.19 5.62 -2.36
CA ARG A 10 -9.52 4.62 -1.52
C ARG A 10 -9.34 3.29 -2.22
N VAL A 11 -8.32 2.59 -1.79
CA VAL A 11 -8.09 1.18 -2.08
C VAL A 11 -8.28 0.40 -0.78
N LEU A 12 -9.05 -0.67 -0.85
CA LEU A 12 -9.21 -1.67 0.20
C LEU A 12 -8.57 -2.97 -0.30
N TYR A 13 -7.82 -3.63 0.57
CA TYR A 13 -7.19 -4.93 0.30
C TYR A 13 -7.47 -5.85 1.48
N VAL A 14 -8.04 -7.03 1.22
CA VAL A 14 -8.43 -7.98 2.26
C VAL A 14 -7.21 -8.82 2.65
N LEU A 15 -6.78 -8.65 3.90
CA LEU A 15 -5.65 -9.40 4.48
C LEU A 15 -6.09 -10.77 5.00
N LYS A 16 -7.36 -10.87 5.46
CA LYS A 16 -7.94 -12.11 6.00
C LYS A 16 -9.45 -12.06 5.91
N GLY A 17 -10.06 -13.20 5.58
CA GLY A 17 -11.51 -13.36 5.50
C GLY A 17 -12.11 -12.76 4.22
N SER A 18 -13.29 -12.19 4.32
CA SER A 18 -13.98 -11.52 3.22
C SER A 18 -14.83 -10.35 3.70
N ILE A 19 -15.06 -9.41 2.81
CA ILE A 19 -15.96 -8.26 3.02
C ILE A 19 -16.86 -8.08 1.80
N SER A 20 -17.99 -7.42 1.99
CA SER A 20 -18.76 -6.88 0.87
C SER A 20 -18.56 -5.35 0.83
N VAL A 21 -18.28 -4.81 -0.35
CA VAL A 21 -18.12 -3.38 -0.59
C VAL A 21 -19.15 -2.95 -1.61
N ASP A 22 -20.12 -2.13 -1.19
CA ASP A 22 -21.25 -1.69 -2.02
C ASP A 22 -21.99 -2.87 -2.70
N GLY A 23 -22.10 -3.99 -1.97
CA GLY A 23 -22.77 -5.23 -2.44
C GLY A 23 -21.88 -6.15 -3.29
N LYS A 24 -20.61 -5.84 -3.50
CA LYS A 24 -19.65 -6.70 -4.17
C LYS A 24 -18.76 -7.42 -3.14
N GLU A 25 -18.72 -8.73 -3.19
CA GLU A 25 -17.84 -9.57 -2.38
C GLU A 25 -16.38 -9.42 -2.81
N ILE A 26 -15.49 -9.29 -1.80
CA ILE A 26 -14.03 -9.20 -1.95
C ILE A 26 -13.43 -10.19 -0.95
N GLY A 27 -12.68 -11.16 -1.46
CA GLY A 27 -12.03 -12.21 -0.66
C GLY A 27 -10.61 -11.87 -0.27
N GLU A 28 -10.01 -12.76 0.53
CA GLU A 28 -8.61 -12.67 0.96
C GLU A 28 -7.66 -12.58 -0.25
N GLY A 29 -6.69 -11.66 -0.17
CA GLY A 29 -5.74 -11.40 -1.27
C GLY A 29 -6.31 -10.54 -2.39
N GLU A 30 -7.57 -10.16 -2.34
CA GLU A 30 -8.21 -9.30 -3.33
C GLU A 30 -8.32 -7.85 -2.86
N GLY A 31 -8.44 -6.93 -3.82
CA GLY A 31 -8.60 -5.52 -3.53
C GLY A 31 -9.64 -4.83 -4.41
N VAL A 32 -10.11 -3.69 -3.95
CA VAL A 32 -11.07 -2.86 -4.66
C VAL A 32 -10.74 -1.38 -4.50
N LEU A 33 -10.90 -0.64 -5.59
CA LEU A 33 -10.88 0.83 -5.59
C LEU A 33 -12.32 1.35 -5.44
N THR A 34 -12.54 2.28 -4.50
CA THR A 34 -13.80 3.00 -4.34
C THR A 34 -13.61 4.50 -4.46
N ARG A 35 -14.67 5.21 -4.83
CA ARG A 35 -14.72 6.68 -4.93
C ARG A 35 -15.97 7.18 -4.22
N GLY A 36 -15.79 8.21 -3.38
CA GLY A 36 -16.90 8.72 -2.56
C GLY A 36 -17.12 7.89 -1.29
N GLU A 37 -18.34 7.87 -0.82
CA GLU A 37 -18.74 6.98 0.28
C GLU A 37 -18.66 5.52 -0.17
N ALA A 38 -18.40 4.63 0.77
CA ALA A 38 -18.42 3.19 0.53
C ALA A 38 -19.04 2.46 1.71
N LYS A 39 -20.01 1.59 1.44
CA LYS A 39 -20.62 0.73 2.46
C LYS A 39 -19.84 -0.57 2.56
N LEU A 40 -19.27 -0.82 3.72
CA LEU A 40 -18.61 -2.08 4.05
C LEU A 40 -19.56 -2.94 4.87
N GLU A 41 -19.65 -4.21 4.52
CA GLU A 41 -20.39 -5.22 5.27
C GLU A 41 -19.46 -6.39 5.55
N ILE A 42 -19.48 -6.88 6.78
CA ILE A 42 -18.78 -8.08 7.22
C ILE A 42 -19.85 -9.06 7.65
N GLY A 43 -19.73 -10.32 7.24
CA GLY A 43 -20.58 -11.40 7.67
C GLY A 43 -20.41 -11.74 9.16
N ASP A 44 -20.54 -13.00 9.50
CA ASP A 44 -20.43 -13.46 10.89
C ASP A 44 -18.97 -13.69 11.32
N ASP A 45 -18.04 -13.77 10.36
CA ASP A 45 -16.60 -13.96 10.59
C ASP A 45 -15.86 -12.65 10.72
N VAL A 46 -14.67 -12.71 11.36
CA VAL A 46 -13.76 -11.56 11.46
C VAL A 46 -13.02 -11.38 10.14
N ALA A 47 -12.99 -10.15 9.64
CA ALA A 47 -12.17 -9.77 8.50
C ALA A 47 -11.09 -8.74 8.91
N GLU A 48 -9.92 -8.84 8.28
CA GLU A 48 -8.83 -7.87 8.41
C GLU A 48 -8.55 -7.26 7.04
N LEU A 49 -8.39 -5.94 6.97
CA LEU A 49 -8.11 -5.25 5.73
C LEU A 49 -7.09 -4.13 5.90
N ALA A 50 -6.29 -3.91 4.87
CA ALA A 50 -5.50 -2.71 4.70
C ALA A 50 -6.30 -1.69 3.87
N ARG A 51 -6.21 -0.41 4.24
CA ARG A 51 -6.92 0.69 3.61
C ARG A 51 -5.96 1.83 3.30
N TRP A 52 -5.89 2.23 2.04
CA TRP A 52 -5.18 3.44 1.58
C TRP A 52 -6.21 4.47 1.13
N GLU A 53 -6.02 5.70 1.52
CA GLU A 53 -6.89 6.80 1.11
C GLU A 53 -6.08 7.98 0.58
N LEU A 54 -6.54 8.56 -0.53
CA LEU A 54 -6.14 9.90 -0.95
C LEU A 54 -7.10 10.92 -0.35
N VAL A 55 -6.55 11.89 0.34
CA VAL A 55 -7.31 13.01 0.90
C VAL A 55 -6.97 14.31 0.16
N PRO A 56 -7.92 15.26 0.04
CA PRO A 56 -7.67 16.49 -0.69
C PRO A 56 -6.47 17.25 -0.16
N PHE A 57 -5.66 17.79 -1.07
CA PHE A 57 -4.60 18.74 -0.73
C PHE A 57 -5.22 19.99 -0.09
N GLY A 58 -4.63 20.45 1.01
CA GLY A 58 -5.09 21.64 1.74
C GLY A 58 -6.17 21.37 2.80
N ALA A 59 -6.65 20.14 2.96
CA ALA A 59 -7.40 19.80 4.17
C ALA A 59 -6.52 20.03 5.41
N PRO A 60 -7.06 20.55 6.53
CA PRO A 60 -6.31 20.69 7.76
C PRO A 60 -5.64 19.37 8.14
N LYS A 61 -4.37 19.44 8.53
CA LYS A 61 -3.59 18.23 8.90
C LYS A 61 -4.23 17.47 10.04
N GLU A 62 -4.82 18.19 10.98
CA GLU A 62 -5.53 17.65 12.13
C GLU A 62 -6.76 16.84 11.71
N ASP A 63 -7.52 17.32 10.72
CA ASP A 63 -8.70 16.63 10.20
C ASP A 63 -8.29 15.35 9.44
N ILE A 64 -7.19 15.42 8.69
CA ILE A 64 -6.63 14.26 7.99
C ILE A 64 -6.19 13.21 9.01
N LEU A 65 -5.39 13.61 10.00
CA LEU A 65 -4.87 12.69 11.01
C LEU A 65 -5.98 12.09 11.87
N SER A 66 -7.03 12.86 12.19
CA SER A 66 -8.17 12.35 12.95
C SER A 66 -8.95 11.26 12.23
N ARG A 67 -8.98 11.28 10.89
CA ARG A 67 -9.63 10.23 10.07
C ARG A 67 -8.88 8.91 10.12
N PHE A 68 -7.57 8.95 10.39
CA PHE A 68 -6.66 7.80 10.39
C PHE A 68 -6.08 7.52 11.77
N SER A 69 -6.53 8.25 12.81
CA SER A 69 -6.16 7.92 14.18
C SER A 69 -6.72 6.56 14.57
N ASP A 70 -6.06 5.94 15.52
CA ASP A 70 -6.50 4.67 16.05
C ASP A 70 -7.90 4.80 16.64
N THR A 71 -8.83 4.04 16.10
CA THR A 71 -10.24 4.06 16.52
C THR A 71 -10.73 2.65 16.80
N SER A 72 -11.61 2.55 17.78
CA SER A 72 -12.31 1.31 18.09
C SER A 72 -13.81 1.61 18.25
N ASN A 73 -14.64 0.80 17.65
CA ASN A 73 -16.09 0.90 17.73
C ASN A 73 -16.74 -0.49 17.65
N SER A 74 -18.08 -0.55 17.61
CA SER A 74 -18.80 -1.81 17.52
C SER A 74 -18.56 -2.61 16.23
N PHE A 75 -18.01 -1.97 15.18
CA PHE A 75 -17.64 -2.61 13.93
C PHE A 75 -16.25 -3.25 14.01
N GLY A 76 -15.28 -2.61 14.68
CA GLY A 76 -13.93 -3.12 14.78
C GLY A 76 -12.93 -2.07 15.26
N GLN A 77 -11.64 -2.37 15.06
CA GLN A 77 -10.53 -1.50 15.38
C GLN A 77 -9.83 -1.04 14.10
N SER A 78 -9.50 0.24 14.01
CA SER A 78 -8.69 0.83 12.94
C SER A 78 -7.41 1.40 13.51
N LEU A 79 -6.27 1.05 12.90
CA LEU A 79 -4.94 1.54 13.28
C LEU A 79 -4.31 2.30 12.10
N ASN A 80 -3.82 3.51 12.36
CA ASN A 80 -3.03 4.24 11.38
C ASN A 80 -1.60 3.69 11.35
N LYS A 81 -1.17 3.19 10.21
CA LYS A 81 0.18 2.62 10.03
C LYS A 81 1.16 3.61 9.41
N ARG A 82 0.70 4.44 8.50
CA ARG A 82 1.54 5.43 7.81
C ARG A 82 0.71 6.57 7.25
N THR A 83 1.20 7.78 7.40
CA THR A 83 0.65 8.98 6.76
C THR A 83 1.78 9.77 6.12
N ASP A 84 1.66 10.06 4.84
CA ASP A 84 2.61 10.88 4.09
C ASP A 84 1.89 11.97 3.31
N PHE A 85 2.50 13.14 3.27
CA PHE A 85 1.98 14.31 2.58
C PHE A 85 2.75 14.46 1.28
N ILE A 86 2.08 14.18 0.17
CA ILE A 86 2.64 14.24 -1.17
C ILE A 86 1.94 15.31 -1.99
N ASN A 87 2.70 16.01 -2.83
CA ASN A 87 2.13 16.86 -3.86
C ASN A 87 2.03 16.04 -5.14
N ILE A 88 0.78 15.77 -5.57
CA ILE A 88 0.52 15.06 -6.82
C ILE A 88 0.32 16.10 -7.91
N PRO A 89 1.27 16.26 -8.84
CA PRO A 89 1.13 17.24 -9.91
C PRO A 89 0.07 16.80 -10.93
N GLY A 90 -0.83 17.71 -11.26
CA GLY A 90 -1.81 17.53 -12.33
C GLY A 90 -3.14 16.92 -11.88
N SER A 91 -4.10 16.94 -12.79
CA SER A 91 -5.49 16.51 -12.55
C SER A 91 -5.76 15.04 -12.88
N LYS A 92 -4.78 14.34 -13.44
CA LYS A 92 -4.92 12.94 -13.85
C LYS A 92 -3.86 12.09 -13.18
N THR A 93 -4.27 11.36 -12.16
CA THR A 93 -3.46 10.35 -11.48
C THR A 93 -4.25 9.07 -11.35
N GLY A 94 -3.58 7.93 -11.52
CA GLY A 94 -4.12 6.60 -11.23
C GLY A 94 -3.68 6.13 -9.86
N LEU A 95 -4.50 5.32 -9.21
CA LEU A 95 -4.07 4.46 -8.12
C LEU A 95 -3.92 3.03 -8.65
N ARG A 96 -2.81 2.40 -8.32
CA ARG A 96 -2.57 1.00 -8.63
C ARG A 96 -2.25 0.23 -7.37
N LEU A 97 -3.02 -0.81 -7.09
CA LEU A 97 -2.72 -1.81 -6.09
C LEU A 97 -1.93 -2.94 -6.76
N ASP A 98 -0.78 -3.24 -6.21
CA ASP A 98 0.04 -4.40 -6.58
C ASP A 98 0.35 -5.22 -5.32
N THR A 99 0.59 -6.51 -5.51
CA THR A 99 1.29 -7.35 -4.54
C THR A 99 2.61 -7.81 -5.11
N VAL A 100 3.62 -7.89 -4.28
CA VAL A 100 4.95 -8.39 -4.65
C VAL A 100 5.36 -9.48 -3.68
N THR A 101 5.79 -10.61 -4.23
CA THR A 101 6.25 -11.76 -3.46
C THR A 101 7.74 -11.96 -3.68
N PHE A 102 8.49 -12.04 -2.58
CA PHE A 102 9.91 -12.37 -2.57
C PHE A 102 10.11 -13.78 -2.05
N PRO A 103 10.63 -14.69 -2.85
CA PRO A 103 11.15 -15.96 -2.33
C PRO A 103 12.25 -15.71 -1.30
N PRO A 104 12.49 -16.63 -0.34
CA PRO A 104 13.56 -16.51 0.62
C PRO A 104 14.93 -16.25 -0.03
N GLY A 105 15.71 -15.34 0.54
CA GLY A 105 17.05 -14.98 0.08
C GLY A 105 17.11 -14.13 -1.18
N THR A 106 15.98 -13.69 -1.72
CA THR A 106 15.94 -12.85 -2.92
C THR A 106 15.98 -11.36 -2.57
N ARG A 107 16.20 -10.52 -3.58
CA ARG A 107 16.28 -9.06 -3.42
C ARG A 107 15.80 -8.33 -4.66
N ALA A 108 15.21 -7.16 -4.45
CA ALA A 108 15.09 -6.14 -5.49
C ALA A 108 16.36 -5.28 -5.44
N TYR A 109 17.16 -5.36 -6.49
CA TYR A 109 18.40 -4.57 -6.60
C TYR A 109 18.10 -3.09 -6.49
N ARG A 110 19.14 -2.30 -6.21
CA ARG A 110 18.96 -0.86 -5.98
C ARG A 110 18.27 -0.20 -7.17
N HIS A 111 17.11 0.36 -6.91
CA HIS A 111 16.21 0.88 -7.94
C HIS A 111 15.50 2.15 -7.49
N ILE A 112 14.88 2.80 -8.45
CA ILE A 112 13.96 3.93 -8.25
C ILE A 112 12.62 3.60 -8.88
N HIS A 113 11.57 4.25 -8.37
CA HIS A 113 10.24 4.21 -8.98
C HIS A 113 9.86 5.54 -9.62
N ALA A 114 9.18 5.50 -10.77
CA ALA A 114 8.60 6.67 -11.43
C ALA A 114 7.39 7.25 -10.68
N SER A 115 7.02 6.68 -9.56
CA SER A 115 5.86 7.02 -8.74
C SER A 115 6.17 6.90 -7.26
N CYS A 116 5.29 7.45 -6.44
CA CYS A 116 5.35 7.27 -4.99
C CYS A 116 4.21 6.36 -4.50
N GLY A 117 4.32 5.89 -3.27
CA GLY A 117 3.24 5.12 -2.65
C GLY A 117 3.61 4.54 -1.29
N ILE A 118 2.60 3.98 -0.63
CA ILE A 118 2.76 3.30 0.65
C ILE A 118 2.66 1.79 0.43
N ARG A 119 3.60 1.07 1.06
CA ARG A 119 3.70 -0.39 1.11
C ARG A 119 3.30 -0.88 2.50
N TYR A 120 2.85 -2.11 2.57
CA TYR A 120 2.44 -2.79 3.81
C TYR A 120 2.87 -4.25 3.75
N ILE A 121 3.63 -4.72 4.75
CA ILE A 121 4.03 -6.12 4.85
C ILE A 121 2.82 -6.97 5.26
N VAL A 122 2.40 -7.83 4.36
CA VAL A 122 1.32 -8.80 4.59
C VAL A 122 1.85 -10.05 5.29
N LYS A 123 3.08 -10.47 4.93
CA LYS A 123 3.71 -11.68 5.46
C LYS A 123 5.23 -11.56 5.36
N GLY A 124 5.95 -12.14 6.32
CA GLY A 124 7.42 -12.18 6.31
C GLY A 124 8.07 -10.87 6.74
N THR A 125 9.30 -10.68 6.31
CA THR A 125 10.12 -9.50 6.64
C THR A 125 10.90 -9.03 5.44
N LEU A 126 11.15 -7.71 5.36
CA LEU A 126 11.89 -7.08 4.29
C LEU A 126 12.82 -6.01 4.87
N GLU A 127 14.11 -6.13 4.61
CA GLU A 127 15.06 -5.05 4.90
C GLU A 127 15.01 -4.03 3.77
N ILE A 128 14.78 -2.77 4.13
CA ILE A 128 14.71 -1.63 3.21
C ILE A 128 15.93 -0.74 3.43
N ASN A 129 16.82 -0.70 2.44
CA ASN A 129 18.01 0.14 2.44
C ASN A 129 17.80 1.35 1.54
N THR A 130 17.80 2.53 2.14
CA THR A 130 17.76 3.82 1.45
C THR A 130 19.11 4.54 1.58
N ASP A 131 19.23 5.77 1.05
CA ASP A 131 20.41 6.61 1.30
C ASP A 131 20.47 7.13 2.75
N GLU A 132 19.35 7.11 3.45
CA GLU A 132 19.20 7.70 4.79
C GLU A 132 19.17 6.66 5.92
N SER A 133 18.64 5.47 5.65
CA SER A 133 18.41 4.45 6.67
C SER A 133 18.44 3.02 6.14
N ILE A 134 18.60 2.10 7.07
CA ILE A 134 18.36 0.68 6.89
C ILE A 134 17.30 0.29 7.92
N ASP A 135 16.13 -0.13 7.42
CA ASP A 135 14.98 -0.43 8.26
C ASP A 135 14.49 -1.86 8.00
N LEU A 136 14.23 -2.60 9.06
CA LEU A 136 13.58 -3.91 8.95
C LEU A 136 12.06 -3.74 9.05
N MET A 137 11.37 -4.06 7.96
CA MET A 137 9.92 -4.08 7.89
C MET A 137 9.42 -5.49 8.18
N GLU A 138 8.62 -5.61 9.22
CA GLU A 138 7.97 -6.86 9.64
C GLU A 138 6.49 -6.84 9.29
N GLN A 139 5.82 -7.99 9.38
CA GLN A 139 4.39 -8.09 9.15
C GLN A 139 3.60 -7.02 9.92
N GLY A 140 2.74 -6.30 9.22
CA GLY A 140 1.96 -5.20 9.78
C GLY A 140 2.66 -3.84 9.74
N HIS A 141 3.94 -3.75 9.35
CA HIS A 141 4.63 -2.48 9.13
C HIS A 141 4.27 -1.90 7.76
N ALA A 142 4.29 -0.57 7.70
CA ALA A 142 4.07 0.18 6.46
C ALA A 142 5.18 1.22 6.28
N TRP A 143 5.63 1.39 5.02
CA TRP A 143 6.62 2.41 4.65
C TRP A 143 6.22 3.14 3.38
N PHE A 144 6.81 4.30 3.20
CA PHE A 144 6.60 5.14 2.02
C PHE A 144 7.87 5.15 1.16
N GLU A 145 7.69 5.08 -0.14
CA GLU A 145 8.75 5.37 -1.10
C GLU A 145 8.32 6.50 -2.01
N GLY A 146 9.19 7.51 -2.09
CA GLY A 146 9.01 8.69 -2.92
C GLY A 146 9.35 8.44 -4.40
N VAL A 147 8.99 9.39 -5.23
CA VAL A 147 9.39 9.38 -6.66
C VAL A 147 10.91 9.50 -6.75
N ASN A 148 11.53 8.62 -7.54
CA ASN A 148 12.98 8.58 -7.78
C ASN A 148 13.85 8.44 -6.51
N SER A 149 13.28 7.99 -5.40
CA SER A 149 14.05 7.66 -4.19
C SER A 149 14.70 6.30 -4.34
N PRO A 150 16.06 6.21 -4.29
CA PRO A 150 16.74 4.92 -4.45
C PRO A 150 16.49 4.00 -3.26
N VAL A 151 16.15 2.75 -3.54
CA VAL A 151 15.91 1.72 -2.55
C VAL A 151 16.49 0.38 -2.99
N LEU A 152 17.06 -0.36 -2.04
CA LEU A 152 17.41 -1.78 -2.15
C LEU A 152 16.53 -2.52 -1.14
N ALA A 153 15.82 -3.56 -1.59
CA ALA A 153 15.01 -4.38 -0.71
C ALA A 153 15.55 -5.81 -0.64
N ILE A 154 15.73 -6.34 0.56
CA ILE A 154 16.30 -7.67 0.80
C ILE A 154 15.30 -8.49 1.63
N ALA A 155 14.83 -9.59 1.06
CA ALA A 155 13.94 -10.50 1.76
C ALA A 155 14.67 -11.37 2.78
N SER A 156 13.90 -11.89 3.74
CA SER A 156 14.38 -12.91 4.68
C SER A 156 14.96 -14.12 3.95
N ASP A 157 16.05 -14.69 4.48
CA ASP A 157 16.61 -15.96 3.98
C ASP A 157 15.77 -17.18 4.37
N GLU A 158 14.85 -17.04 5.34
CA GLU A 158 14.13 -18.16 5.95
C GLU A 158 12.68 -18.28 5.45
N VAL A 159 12.01 -17.15 5.23
CA VAL A 159 10.58 -17.12 4.91
C VAL A 159 10.28 -16.26 3.70
N GLU A 160 9.27 -16.65 2.96
CA GLU A 160 8.71 -15.83 1.88
C GLU A 160 8.16 -14.51 2.42
N THR A 161 8.44 -13.43 1.72
CA THR A 161 7.90 -12.11 2.04
C THR A 161 6.88 -11.69 1.00
N LEU A 162 5.72 -11.23 1.46
CA LEU A 162 4.66 -10.65 0.65
C LEU A 162 4.35 -9.25 1.16
N PHE A 163 4.37 -8.26 0.29
CA PHE A 163 3.79 -6.96 0.59
C PHE A 163 2.72 -6.54 -0.43
N ALA A 164 1.76 -5.76 0.04
CA ALA A 164 0.83 -5.03 -0.80
C ALA A 164 1.27 -3.56 -0.86
N ARG A 165 1.11 -2.92 -2.02
CA ARG A 165 1.39 -1.49 -2.18
C ARG A 165 0.31 -0.79 -2.97
N VAL A 166 0.06 0.46 -2.63
CA VAL A 166 -0.73 1.37 -3.46
C VAL A 166 0.18 2.48 -3.95
N MET A 167 0.30 2.58 -5.25
CA MET A 167 1.11 3.57 -5.95
C MET A 167 0.23 4.64 -6.58
N VAL A 168 0.70 5.89 -6.50
CA VAL A 168 0.09 7.03 -7.17
C VAL A 168 0.84 7.28 -8.47
N LEU A 169 0.22 6.94 -9.59
CA LEU A 169 0.86 6.86 -10.91
C LEU A 169 0.42 7.98 -11.85
N PRO A 170 1.35 8.54 -12.65
CA PRO A 170 0.98 9.25 -13.86
C PRO A 170 0.20 8.33 -14.82
N PRO A 171 -0.73 8.86 -15.65
CA PRO A 171 -1.55 8.04 -16.55
C PRO A 171 -0.75 7.15 -17.50
N ASP A 172 0.43 7.62 -17.90
CA ASP A 172 1.30 6.91 -18.86
C ASP A 172 1.93 5.63 -18.29
N TYR A 173 1.80 5.39 -16.98
CA TYR A 173 2.34 4.21 -16.30
C TYR A 173 1.28 3.15 -15.94
N HIS A 174 0.06 3.28 -16.45
CA HIS A 174 -1.05 2.38 -16.10
C HIS A 174 -0.67 0.90 -16.29
N ASP A 175 -0.07 0.55 -17.43
CA ASP A 175 0.29 -0.82 -17.79
C ASP A 175 1.82 -1.02 -17.92
N LYS A 176 2.62 -0.15 -17.30
CA LYS A 176 4.08 -0.21 -17.41
C LYS A 176 4.73 -0.55 -16.08
N LEU A 177 5.93 -1.12 -16.16
CA LEU A 177 6.82 -1.23 -15.02
C LEU A 177 7.20 0.18 -14.55
N THR A 178 7.25 0.36 -13.24
CA THR A 178 7.62 1.64 -12.62
C THR A 178 9.04 1.64 -12.09
N ILE A 179 9.69 0.48 -12.09
CA ILE A 179 11.02 0.25 -11.57
C ILE A 179 12.09 0.52 -12.63
N THR A 180 13.14 1.23 -12.23
CA THR A 180 14.37 1.43 -13.02
C THR A 180 15.56 1.19 -12.10
N TYR A 181 16.50 0.33 -12.51
CA TYR A 181 17.70 0.08 -11.72
C TYR A 181 18.62 1.29 -11.73
N VAL A 182 19.28 1.54 -10.59
CA VAL A 182 20.25 2.64 -10.43
C VAL A 182 21.57 2.29 -11.10
N ASP A 183 22.01 1.04 -10.97
CA ASP A 183 23.22 0.55 -11.64
C ASP A 183 22.84 -0.13 -12.97
N PRO A 184 23.35 0.35 -14.12
CA PRO A 184 23.12 -0.31 -15.40
C PRO A 184 23.59 -1.79 -15.46
N ALA A 185 24.51 -2.19 -14.60
CA ALA A 185 24.97 -3.58 -14.49
C ALA A 185 23.85 -4.52 -13.95
N ASP A 186 22.79 -3.97 -13.40
CA ASP A 186 21.64 -4.71 -12.89
C ASP A 186 20.47 -4.79 -13.87
N ASP A 187 20.57 -4.16 -15.06
CA ASP A 187 19.45 -4.08 -16.02
C ASP A 187 18.93 -5.43 -16.51
N ASP A 188 19.75 -6.46 -16.47
CA ASP A 188 19.39 -7.85 -16.84
C ASP A 188 18.84 -8.67 -15.66
N LYS A 189 18.82 -8.11 -14.45
CA LYS A 189 18.32 -8.79 -13.26
C LYS A 189 16.78 -8.86 -13.24
N PRO A 190 16.21 -9.85 -12.53
CA PRO A 190 14.76 -9.91 -12.34
C PRO A 190 14.23 -8.59 -11.76
N ARG A 191 13.08 -8.14 -12.29
CA ARG A 191 12.37 -6.96 -11.80
C ARG A 191 11.12 -7.41 -11.06
N GLU A 192 11.20 -7.36 -9.76
CA GLU A 192 10.12 -7.70 -8.86
C GLU A 192 9.07 -6.57 -8.76
#